data_d335d65ecc8a901451e60f2bdb197508
#
_entry.id   d335d65ecc8a901451e60f2bdb197508
#
_cell.length_a   1.000
_cell.length_b   1.000
_cell.length_c   1.000
_cell.angle_alpha   90.00
_cell.angle_beta   90.00
_cell.angle_gamma   90.00
#
_symmetry.space_group_name_H-M   'P 1'
#
loop_
_entity.id
_entity.type
_entity.pdbx_description
1 polymer ?
#
loop_
_entity_poly.entity_id
_entity_poly.type
_entity_poly.pdbx_seq_one_letter_code
_entity_poly.pdbx_strand_id
1 'polypeptide(L)'
;MNSLSEGEKKDLIVRLRRIEGQVRGLQRMIDEEKYCVDILTQINACRGALKKVALKVLDRHVNGCVKNAISQEEGEEAIISELMDVIDKFSD
;
A
#
# COMPACT_ATOMS: atom_id res chain seq x y z
N MET A 1 -12.88 -3.66 -4.75
CA MET A 1 -11.69 -4.30 -5.26
C MET A 1 -11.93 -5.78 -5.50
N ASN A 2 -12.22 -6.14 -6.74
CA ASN A 2 -12.77 -7.46 -7.06
C ASN A 2 -11.72 -8.47 -7.53
N SER A 3 -10.48 -8.07 -7.58
CA SER A 3 -9.41 -8.89 -8.16
C SER A 3 -8.56 -9.63 -7.13
N LEU A 4 -8.83 -9.46 -5.84
CA LEU A 4 -8.08 -10.13 -4.78
C LEU A 4 -8.68 -11.49 -4.47
N SER A 5 -7.85 -12.54 -4.48
CA SER A 5 -8.24 -13.85 -3.99
C SER A 5 -8.31 -13.85 -2.46
N GLU A 6 -8.90 -14.89 -1.89
CA GLU A 6 -8.94 -15.02 -0.42
C GLU A 6 -7.54 -15.09 0.19
N GLY A 7 -6.62 -15.79 -0.47
CA GLY A 7 -5.23 -15.86 -0.02
C GLY A 7 -4.52 -14.52 -0.06
N GLU A 8 -4.78 -13.74 -1.09
CA GLU A 8 -4.21 -12.39 -1.24
C GLU A 8 -4.76 -11.44 -0.19
N LYS A 9 -6.06 -11.51 0.08
CA LYS A 9 -6.69 -10.74 1.16
C LYS A 9 -6.03 -11.05 2.50
N LYS A 10 -5.86 -12.33 2.81
CA LYS A 10 -5.24 -12.76 4.07
C LYS A 10 -3.81 -12.24 4.20
N ASP A 11 -3.03 -12.32 3.13
CA ASP A 11 -1.65 -11.82 3.12
C ASP A 11 -1.62 -10.32 3.42
N LEU A 12 -2.46 -9.55 2.75
CA LEU A 12 -2.52 -8.10 2.94
C LEU A 12 -2.97 -7.72 4.35
N ILE A 13 -3.96 -8.44 4.88
CA ILE A 13 -4.45 -8.20 6.24
C ILE A 13 -3.35 -8.50 7.27
N VAL A 14 -2.62 -9.60 7.11
CA VAL A 14 -1.50 -9.95 8.00
C VAL A 14 -0.43 -8.84 7.97
N ARG A 15 -0.10 -8.34 6.79
CA ARG A 15 0.87 -7.24 6.64
C ARG A 15 0.38 -5.98 7.33
N LEU A 16 -0.90 -5.64 7.17
CA LEU A 16 -1.48 -4.46 7.82
C LEU A 16 -1.52 -4.60 9.34
N ARG A 17 -1.77 -5.80 9.85
CA ARG A 17 -1.73 -6.05 11.30
C ARG A 17 -0.33 -5.85 11.88
N ARG A 18 0.71 -6.23 11.13
CA ARG A 18 2.10 -5.97 11.53
C ARG A 18 2.37 -4.46 11.58
N ILE A 19 1.89 -3.74 10.56
CA ILE A 19 2.04 -2.28 10.49
C ILE A 19 1.28 -1.62 11.64
N GLU A 20 0.10 -2.11 11.96
CA GLU A 20 -0.68 -1.63 13.11
C GLU A 20 0.12 -1.77 14.41
N GLY A 21 0.78 -2.92 14.60
CA GLY A 21 1.67 -3.13 15.75
C GLY A 21 2.85 -2.18 15.75
N GLN A 22 3.44 -1.91 14.58
CA GLN A 22 4.53 -0.96 14.44
C GLN A 22 4.09 0.46 14.80
N VAL A 23 2.89 0.85 14.39
CA VAL A 23 2.33 2.17 14.74
C VAL A 23 2.13 2.29 16.25
N ARG A 24 1.62 1.25 16.89
CA ARG A 24 1.49 1.22 18.36
C ARG A 24 2.86 1.34 19.04
N GLY A 25 3.87 0.67 18.49
CA GLY A 25 5.24 0.79 18.98
C GLY A 25 5.78 2.21 18.86
N LEU A 26 5.46 2.90 17.76
CA LEU A 26 5.85 4.30 17.56
C LEU A 26 5.20 5.22 18.61
N GLN A 27 3.94 5.00 18.92
CA GLN A 27 3.24 5.77 19.94
C GLN A 27 3.93 5.63 21.29
N ARG A 28 4.35 4.41 21.63
CA ARG A 28 5.09 4.14 22.88
C ARG A 28 6.45 4.82 22.87
N MET A 29 7.16 4.77 21.75
CA MET A 29 8.47 5.43 21.64
C MET A 29 8.37 6.94 21.84
N ILE A 30 7.32 7.55 21.32
CA ILE A 30 7.08 8.99 21.50
C ILE A 30 6.73 9.28 22.95
N ASP A 31 5.85 8.48 23.54
CA ASP A 31 5.44 8.64 24.94
C ASP A 31 6.64 8.50 25.89
N GLU A 32 7.54 7.57 25.60
CA GLU A 32 8.75 7.33 26.40
C GLU A 32 9.90 8.25 26.03
N GLU A 33 9.69 9.19 25.13
CA GLU A 33 10.70 10.14 24.69
C GLU A 33 12.00 9.48 24.21
N LYS A 34 11.86 8.42 23.43
CA LYS A 34 13.02 7.74 22.83
C LYS A 34 13.77 8.67 21.88
N TYR A 35 15.01 8.33 21.58
CA TYR A 35 15.86 9.12 20.71
C TYR A 35 15.20 9.36 19.36
N CYS A 36 15.15 10.61 18.90
CA CYS A 36 14.37 10.99 17.72
C CYS A 36 14.82 10.28 16.44
N VAL A 37 16.11 9.98 16.28
CA VAL A 37 16.62 9.25 15.12
C VAL A 37 16.05 7.83 15.09
N ASP A 38 15.92 7.19 16.25
CA ASP A 38 15.31 5.85 16.33
C ASP A 38 13.84 5.90 15.96
N ILE A 39 13.12 6.92 16.42
CA ILE A 39 11.71 7.11 16.06
C ILE A 39 11.56 7.31 14.55
N LEU A 40 12.38 8.18 13.96
CA LEU A 40 12.35 8.44 12.52
C LEU A 40 12.69 7.18 11.70
N THR A 41 13.64 6.38 12.18
CA THR A 41 14.00 5.12 11.55
C THR A 41 12.82 4.15 11.53
N GLN A 42 12.09 4.06 12.65
CA GLN A 42 10.92 3.21 12.73
C GLN A 42 9.76 3.73 11.87
N ILE A 43 9.59 5.04 11.80
CA ILE A 43 8.59 5.65 10.91
C ILE A 43 8.90 5.28 9.46
N ASN A 44 10.17 5.38 9.09
CA ASN A 44 10.58 5.06 7.72
C ASN A 44 10.35 3.57 7.39
N ALA A 45 10.59 2.69 8.33
CA ALA A 45 10.32 1.25 8.17
C ALA A 45 8.81 1.00 7.98
N CYS A 46 7.99 1.66 8.77
CA CYS A 46 6.53 1.58 8.69
C CYS A 46 6.02 2.09 7.33
N ARG A 47 6.57 3.20 6.88
CA ARG A 47 6.28 3.78 5.57
C ARG A 47 6.61 2.79 4.45
N GLY A 48 7.78 2.15 4.52
CA GLY A 48 8.19 1.14 3.55
C GLY A 48 7.27 -0.07 3.52
N ALA A 49 6.82 -0.51 4.67
CA ALA A 49 5.88 -1.63 4.78
C ALA A 49 4.52 -1.28 4.16
N LEU A 50 4.02 -0.07 4.42
CA LEU A 50 2.78 0.41 3.80
C LEU A 50 2.91 0.53 2.29
N LYS A 51 4.05 1.00 1.82
CA LYS A 51 4.32 1.10 0.38
C LYS A 51 4.24 -0.27 -0.29
N LYS A 52 4.78 -1.31 0.34
CA LYS A 52 4.68 -2.68 -0.17
C LYS A 52 3.24 -3.15 -0.29
N VAL A 53 2.42 -2.86 0.72
CA VAL A 53 0.98 -3.18 0.66
C VAL A 53 0.32 -2.45 -0.50
N ALA A 54 0.60 -1.16 -0.64
CA ALA A 54 0.05 -0.34 -1.72
C ALA A 54 0.45 -0.89 -3.09
N LEU A 55 1.70 -1.28 -3.28
CA LEU A 55 2.17 -1.82 -4.55
C LEU A 55 1.52 -3.17 -4.86
N LYS A 56 1.28 -4.01 -3.86
CA LYS A 56 0.57 -5.27 -4.07
C LYS A 56 -0.88 -5.05 -4.47
N VAL A 57 -1.56 -4.11 -3.83
CA VAL A 57 -2.93 -3.73 -4.20
C VAL A 57 -2.95 -3.17 -5.61
N LEU A 58 -2.02 -2.28 -5.93
CA LEU A 58 -1.92 -1.68 -7.26
C LEU A 58 -1.66 -2.74 -8.33
N ASP A 59 -0.76 -3.67 -8.07
CA ASP A 59 -0.45 -4.77 -9.00
C ASP A 59 -1.71 -5.56 -9.35
N ARG A 60 -2.51 -5.90 -8.35
CA ARG A 60 -3.76 -6.64 -8.59
C ARG A 60 -4.79 -5.80 -9.32
N HIS A 61 -4.85 -4.51 -9.04
CA HIS A 61 -5.74 -3.60 -9.76
C HIS A 61 -5.34 -3.52 -11.24
N VAL A 62 -4.05 -3.38 -11.53
CA VAL A 62 -3.55 -3.35 -12.91
C VAL A 62 -3.89 -4.66 -13.62
N ASN A 63 -3.61 -5.80 -13.01
CA ASN A 63 -3.86 -7.09 -13.64
C ASN A 63 -5.35 -7.41 -13.82
N GLY A 64 -6.19 -6.97 -12.90
CA GLY A 64 -7.63 -7.22 -12.98
C GLY A 64 -8.37 -6.17 -13.80
N CYS A 65 -8.30 -4.92 -13.39
CA CYS A 65 -9.12 -3.84 -13.96
C CYS A 65 -8.61 -3.35 -15.30
N VAL A 66 -7.31 -3.19 -15.46
CA VAL A 66 -6.73 -2.70 -16.72
C VAL A 66 -6.92 -3.75 -17.82
N LYS A 67 -6.74 -5.01 -17.48
CA LYS A 67 -6.95 -6.11 -18.42
C LYS A 67 -8.38 -6.11 -18.94
N ASN A 68 -9.35 -5.91 -18.06
CA ASN A 68 -10.76 -5.82 -18.45
C ASN A 68 -11.04 -4.59 -19.31
N ALA A 69 -10.45 -3.45 -18.98
CA ALA A 69 -10.61 -2.23 -19.76
C ALA A 69 -10.05 -2.38 -21.18
N ILE A 70 -8.90 -3.02 -21.33
CA ILE A 70 -8.29 -3.28 -22.62
C ILE A 70 -9.19 -4.21 -23.46
N SER A 71 -9.78 -5.22 -22.83
CA SER A 71 -10.71 -6.14 -23.49
C SER A 71 -11.96 -5.44 -24.03
N GLN A 72 -12.41 -4.39 -23.34
CA GLN A 72 -13.62 -3.64 -23.69
C GLN A 72 -13.36 -2.44 -24.59
N GLU A 73 -12.12 -2.11 -24.86
CA GLU A 73 -11.67 -0.96 -25.66
C GLU A 73 -12.07 0.40 -25.09
N GLU A 74 -13.03 0.46 -24.19
CA GLU A 74 -13.49 1.69 -23.56
C GLU A 74 -12.93 1.84 -22.16
N GLY A 75 -12.51 3.05 -21.80
CA GLY A 75 -12.03 3.35 -20.46
C GLY A 75 -10.57 3.04 -20.22
N GLU A 76 -9.84 2.51 -21.21
CA GLU A 76 -8.43 2.21 -21.09
C GLU A 76 -7.61 3.44 -20.69
N GLU A 77 -7.81 4.56 -21.40
CA GLU A 77 -7.12 5.81 -21.12
C GLU A 77 -7.46 6.35 -19.73
N ALA A 78 -8.72 6.27 -19.35
CA ALA A 78 -9.18 6.75 -18.05
C ALA A 78 -8.55 5.94 -16.91
N ILE A 79 -8.49 4.62 -17.05
CA ILE A 79 -7.90 3.75 -16.04
C ILE A 79 -6.38 3.96 -15.94
N ILE A 80 -5.71 4.09 -17.08
CA ILE A 80 -4.27 4.36 -17.11
C ILE A 80 -3.97 5.70 -16.46
N SER A 81 -4.75 6.73 -16.78
CA SER A 81 -4.59 8.06 -16.16
C SER A 81 -4.78 8.00 -14.65
N GLU A 82 -5.81 7.31 -14.18
CA GLU A 82 -6.06 7.12 -12.76
C GLU A 82 -4.89 6.42 -12.06
N LEU A 83 -4.37 5.37 -12.68
CA LEU A 83 -3.23 4.63 -12.13
C LEU A 83 -1.97 5.49 -12.08
N MET A 84 -1.73 6.30 -13.11
CA MET A 84 -0.57 7.19 -13.12
C MET A 84 -0.66 8.23 -12.01
N ASP A 85 -1.85 8.76 -11.74
CA ASP A 85 -2.06 9.69 -10.63
C ASP A 85 -1.76 9.05 -9.29
N VAL A 86 -2.23 7.82 -9.09
CA VAL A 86 -1.99 7.08 -7.85
C VAL A 86 -0.50 6.78 -7.67
N ILE A 87 0.17 6.34 -8.74
CA ILE A 87 1.61 6.06 -8.74
C ILE A 87 2.39 7.33 -8.37
N ASP A 88 2.03 8.46 -8.96
CA ASP A 88 2.65 9.75 -8.67
C ASP A 88 2.59 10.09 -7.18
N LYS A 89 1.44 9.86 -6.56
CA LYS A 89 1.26 10.13 -5.13
C LYS A 89 2.10 9.22 -4.24
N PHE A 90 2.42 8.02 -4.71
CA PHE A 90 3.22 7.06 -3.94
C PHE A 90 4.72 7.13 -4.23
N SER A 91 5.15 7.82 -5.28
CA SER A 91 6.56 7.86 -5.67
C SER A 91 7.38 8.94 -4.99
N ASP A 92 6.84 9.59 -4.04
CA ASP A 92 7.47 10.65 -3.28
C ASP A 92 8.57 10.15 -2.36
#